data_771126b2b5678414d63d4ab1075cfa11
#
_entry.id   771126b2b5678414d63d4ab1075cfa11
#
_cell.length_a   1.000
_cell.length_b   1.000
_cell.length_c   1.000
_cell.angle_alpha   90.00
_cell.angle_beta   90.00
_cell.angle_gamma   90.00
#
_symmetry.space_group_name_H-M   'P 1'
#
loop_
_entity.id
_entity.type
_entity.pdbx_description
1 polymer ?
#
loop_
_entity_poly.entity_id
_entity_poly.type
_entity_poly.pdbx_seq_one_letter_code
_entity_poly.pdbx_strand_id
1 'polypeptide(L)'
;MTMTDDRFILDPATRDIHADNERLRAAGPLVPVTAEGVPAWAATRYATLMTVLTHPDLSRELRHWSGRDTLPPGTAIDRIVTDTSMLNAEGERHRRLRMPLTAAFSQRRLNGLRPRIEELTARLIDHLAEQPPDQPVDLRLEFAYPLPREVISELIGIPPEHQDELHRLTDAVAQVGDLEDSPGLRKELHELLDQIIDERRGTPGEDLITDLFRLHEKDGGRLSEDELFATIELLFIAGHVTTVNLITNAIGALLGQPGQLGMLLSGQCPYSAAVEETLRWDSPIAYFPMRYAVRDVELDGVRVRAGEPVLACFASTGRDPDQYGPDADRFDITRTQTQHLAFGHGPHFCLGAPLARLEGEIALRALFTAFPGMRLATPAEDLPPLDTLLGNSTRAMPVLLGLRTR
;
A
#
# COMPACT_ATOMS: atom_id res chain seq x y z
N MET A 1 -17.04 -9.37 12.02
CA MET A 1 -17.93 -8.38 11.37
C MET A 1 -19.34 -8.50 11.93
N THR A 2 -19.90 -7.41 12.46
CA THR A 2 -21.25 -7.33 13.02
C THR A 2 -22.15 -6.46 12.12
N MET A 3 -23.49 -6.54 12.29
CA MET A 3 -24.44 -5.68 11.57
C MET A 3 -25.15 -4.74 12.56
N THR A 4 -25.30 -3.49 12.15
CA THR A 4 -26.17 -2.50 12.80
C THR A 4 -26.93 -1.77 11.71
N ASP A 5 -28.23 -1.56 11.88
CA ASP A 5 -29.10 -0.86 10.93
C ASP A 5 -28.94 -1.36 9.47
N ASP A 6 -28.94 -2.68 9.26
CA ASP A 6 -28.72 -3.36 7.98
C ASP A 6 -27.35 -3.09 7.29
N ARG A 7 -26.35 -2.56 8.04
CA ARG A 7 -24.98 -2.31 7.54
C ARG A 7 -23.97 -3.27 8.17
N PHE A 8 -23.01 -3.72 7.37
CA PHE A 8 -21.86 -4.43 7.90
C PHE A 8 -20.88 -3.45 8.52
N ILE A 9 -20.42 -3.73 9.75
CA ILE A 9 -19.35 -2.94 10.38
C ILE A 9 -18.01 -3.54 9.96
N LEU A 10 -17.16 -2.73 9.30
CA LEU A 10 -15.79 -3.10 9.02
C LEU A 10 -14.95 -2.87 10.27
N ASP A 11 -14.40 -3.95 10.81
CA ASP A 11 -13.59 -3.93 12.01
C ASP A 11 -12.10 -3.86 11.62
N PRO A 12 -11.37 -2.75 11.93
CA PRO A 12 -9.94 -2.66 11.67
C PRO A 12 -9.11 -3.76 12.35
N ALA A 13 -9.58 -4.29 13.49
CA ALA A 13 -8.93 -5.34 14.26
C ALA A 13 -9.38 -6.76 13.87
N THR A 14 -10.03 -6.92 12.72
CA THR A 14 -10.48 -8.25 12.29
C THR A 14 -9.31 -9.23 12.17
N ARG A 15 -9.51 -10.46 12.66
CA ARG A 15 -8.51 -11.52 12.57
C ARG A 15 -8.48 -12.23 11.21
N ASP A 16 -9.59 -12.18 10.48
CA ASP A 16 -9.74 -12.83 9.19
C ASP A 16 -10.47 -11.91 8.21
N ILE A 17 -9.70 -11.04 7.58
CA ILE A 17 -10.20 -10.11 6.58
C ILE A 17 -10.76 -10.83 5.35
N HIS A 18 -10.26 -12.02 5.05
CA HIS A 18 -10.71 -12.78 3.88
C HIS A 18 -12.08 -13.40 4.11
N ALA A 19 -12.37 -13.92 5.32
CA ALA A 19 -13.70 -14.38 5.69
C ALA A 19 -14.71 -13.23 5.72
N ASP A 20 -14.31 -12.05 6.20
CA ASP A 20 -15.15 -10.85 6.16
C ASP A 20 -15.45 -10.41 4.73
N ASN A 21 -14.46 -10.40 3.85
CA ASN A 21 -14.63 -10.07 2.44
C ASN A 21 -15.47 -11.13 1.68
N GLU A 22 -15.40 -12.41 2.04
CA GLU A 22 -16.26 -13.44 1.49
C GLU A 22 -17.74 -13.17 1.82
N ARG A 23 -18.03 -12.81 3.08
CA ARG A 23 -19.39 -12.42 3.50
C ARG A 23 -19.90 -11.19 2.76
N LEU A 24 -19.02 -10.18 2.57
CA LEU A 24 -19.36 -8.99 1.78
C LEU A 24 -19.67 -9.35 0.33
N ARG A 25 -18.85 -10.17 -0.34
CA ARG A 25 -19.11 -10.63 -1.72
C ARG A 25 -20.40 -11.42 -1.83
N ALA A 26 -20.70 -12.27 -0.84
CA ALA A 26 -21.95 -13.05 -0.81
C ALA A 26 -23.17 -12.15 -0.65
N ALA A 27 -23.07 -11.00 0.03
CA ALA A 27 -24.16 -10.05 0.19
C ALA A 27 -24.44 -9.24 -1.08
N GLY A 28 -23.47 -9.08 -1.99
CA GLY A 28 -23.68 -8.41 -3.28
C GLY A 28 -22.47 -7.68 -3.81
N PRO A 29 -22.56 -7.10 -5.02
CA PRO A 29 -21.47 -6.37 -5.66
C PRO A 29 -21.20 -5.00 -5.00
N LEU A 30 -22.25 -4.38 -4.45
CA LEU A 30 -22.20 -3.12 -3.72
C LEU A 30 -23.00 -3.24 -2.44
N VAL A 31 -22.35 -3.19 -1.30
CA VAL A 31 -22.92 -3.56 0.01
C VAL A 31 -22.85 -2.37 0.99
N PRO A 32 -23.93 -2.08 1.75
CA PRO A 32 -23.91 -1.03 2.73
C PRO A 32 -23.01 -1.42 3.92
N VAL A 33 -22.03 -0.56 4.23
CA VAL A 33 -21.07 -0.76 5.33
C VAL A 33 -20.97 0.47 6.22
N THR A 34 -20.41 0.28 7.40
CA THR A 34 -19.88 1.35 8.26
C THR A 34 -18.41 1.09 8.48
N ALA A 35 -17.55 2.04 8.08
CA ALA A 35 -16.11 1.99 8.21
C ALA A 35 -15.65 3.14 9.11
N GLU A 36 -15.03 2.86 10.25
CA GLU A 36 -14.60 3.88 11.25
C GLU A 36 -15.70 4.92 11.55
N GLY A 37 -16.94 4.49 11.70
CA GLY A 37 -18.09 5.36 11.94
C GLY A 37 -18.67 6.04 10.69
N VAL A 38 -18.05 5.91 9.53
CA VAL A 38 -18.51 6.48 8.25
C VAL A 38 -19.40 5.47 7.51
N PRO A 39 -20.70 5.80 7.28
CA PRO A 39 -21.55 5.00 6.41
C PRO A 39 -21.10 5.11 4.94
N ALA A 40 -20.93 3.98 4.26
CA ALA A 40 -20.48 3.91 2.87
C ALA A 40 -21.07 2.72 2.12
N TRP A 41 -20.87 2.68 0.80
CA TRP A 41 -21.06 1.52 -0.04
C TRP A 41 -19.73 0.81 -0.29
N ALA A 42 -19.61 -0.47 0.00
CA ALA A 42 -18.42 -1.27 -0.27
C ALA A 42 -18.52 -1.92 -1.66
N ALA A 43 -17.61 -1.59 -2.57
CA ALA A 43 -17.47 -2.25 -3.87
C ALA A 43 -16.68 -3.55 -3.71
N THR A 44 -17.36 -4.69 -3.66
CA THR A 44 -16.82 -5.97 -3.21
C THR A 44 -16.34 -6.87 -4.33
N ARG A 45 -16.87 -6.70 -5.56
CA ARG A 45 -16.56 -7.52 -6.73
C ARG A 45 -15.61 -6.84 -7.68
N TYR A 46 -14.84 -7.64 -8.43
CA TYR A 46 -13.86 -7.15 -9.38
C TYR A 46 -14.46 -6.20 -10.43
N ALA A 47 -15.53 -6.62 -11.11
CA ALA A 47 -16.17 -5.82 -12.15
C ALA A 47 -16.76 -4.52 -11.61
N THR A 48 -17.41 -4.57 -10.43
CA THR A 48 -17.96 -3.39 -9.75
C THR A 48 -16.87 -2.41 -9.39
N LEU A 49 -15.77 -2.88 -8.79
CA LEU A 49 -14.65 -2.03 -8.41
C LEU A 49 -13.98 -1.40 -9.64
N MET A 50 -13.80 -2.15 -10.74
CA MET A 50 -13.33 -1.60 -12.01
C MET A 50 -14.18 -0.42 -12.47
N THR A 51 -15.51 -0.57 -12.42
CA THR A 51 -16.45 0.50 -12.76
C THR A 51 -16.30 1.68 -11.81
N VAL A 52 -16.28 1.45 -10.49
CA VAL A 52 -16.13 2.50 -9.46
C VAL A 52 -14.84 3.30 -9.66
N LEU A 53 -13.73 2.64 -10.01
CA LEU A 53 -12.44 3.30 -10.18
C LEU A 53 -12.35 4.23 -11.40
N THR A 54 -13.24 4.08 -12.38
CA THR A 54 -13.20 4.84 -13.63
C THR A 54 -14.49 5.61 -13.95
N HIS A 55 -15.52 5.48 -13.10
CA HIS A 55 -16.81 6.12 -13.36
C HIS A 55 -16.70 7.64 -13.32
N PRO A 56 -17.17 8.37 -14.36
CA PRO A 56 -17.00 9.82 -14.46
C PRO A 56 -17.76 10.60 -13.38
N ASP A 57 -18.80 10.00 -12.81
CA ASP A 57 -19.64 10.63 -11.77
C ASP A 57 -19.26 10.17 -10.35
N LEU A 58 -18.13 9.50 -10.19
CA LEU A 58 -17.55 9.16 -8.90
C LEU A 58 -16.21 9.89 -8.71
N SER A 59 -16.19 10.87 -7.83
CA SER A 59 -15.03 11.74 -7.56
C SER A 59 -14.35 11.39 -6.24
N ARG A 60 -13.04 11.58 -6.16
CA ARG A 60 -12.28 11.49 -4.91
C ARG A 60 -12.31 12.80 -4.08
N GLU A 61 -12.82 13.90 -4.66
CA GLU A 61 -12.79 15.19 -3.98
C GLU A 61 -13.82 15.26 -2.86
N LEU A 62 -13.35 15.47 -1.63
CA LEU A 62 -14.14 15.52 -0.39
C LEU A 62 -15.34 16.48 -0.47
N ARG A 63 -15.26 17.54 -1.28
CA ARG A 63 -16.36 18.51 -1.47
C ARG A 63 -17.67 17.89 -1.96
N HIS A 64 -17.60 16.71 -2.60
CA HIS A 64 -18.77 15.99 -3.10
C HIS A 64 -19.43 15.09 -2.05
N TRP A 65 -18.84 14.93 -0.88
CA TRP A 65 -19.42 14.13 0.20
C TRP A 65 -20.47 14.94 0.99
N SER A 66 -21.70 14.45 1.07
CA SER A 66 -22.78 15.08 1.83
C SER A 66 -22.57 15.00 3.36
N GLY A 67 -21.82 14.00 3.83
CA GLY A 67 -21.54 13.75 5.25
C GLY A 67 -20.19 14.28 5.76
N ARG A 68 -19.47 15.10 4.99
CA ARG A 68 -18.10 15.56 5.35
C ARG A 68 -17.99 16.23 6.73
N ASP A 69 -19.06 16.92 7.16
CA ASP A 69 -19.08 17.62 8.44
C ASP A 69 -19.24 16.65 9.64
N THR A 70 -19.50 15.36 9.37
CA THR A 70 -19.61 14.27 10.37
C THR A 70 -18.42 13.33 10.34
N LEU A 71 -17.35 13.67 9.61
CA LEU A 71 -16.14 12.86 9.51
C LEU A 71 -15.49 12.73 10.90
N PRO A 72 -15.31 11.50 11.41
CA PRO A 72 -14.65 11.32 12.70
C PRO A 72 -13.17 11.73 12.59
N PRO A 73 -12.71 12.68 13.40
CA PRO A 73 -11.34 13.16 13.31
C PRO A 73 -10.32 12.10 13.70
N GLY A 74 -9.16 12.10 13.06
CA GLY A 74 -8.03 11.24 13.39
C GLY A 74 -8.14 9.80 12.92
N THR A 75 -9.25 9.39 12.32
CA THR A 75 -9.41 8.06 11.72
C THR A 75 -8.52 7.89 10.49
N ALA A 76 -8.30 6.65 10.04
CA ALA A 76 -7.59 6.39 8.80
C ALA A 76 -8.33 6.99 7.59
N ILE A 77 -9.67 6.97 7.62
CA ILE A 77 -10.50 7.63 6.60
C ILE A 77 -10.25 9.14 6.60
N ASP A 78 -10.28 9.80 7.76
CA ASP A 78 -10.02 11.25 7.89
C ASP A 78 -8.67 11.63 7.25
N ARG A 79 -7.61 10.92 7.61
CA ARG A 79 -6.26 11.18 7.05
C ARG A 79 -6.20 11.08 5.54
N ILE A 80 -6.86 10.08 4.96
CA ILE A 80 -6.83 9.86 3.51
C ILE A 80 -7.70 10.87 2.78
N VAL A 81 -8.93 11.12 3.23
CA VAL A 81 -9.88 11.96 2.47
C VAL A 81 -9.61 13.46 2.58
N THR A 82 -8.88 13.88 3.63
CA THR A 82 -8.46 15.28 3.81
C THR A 82 -7.10 15.60 3.17
N ASP A 83 -6.39 14.58 2.66
CA ASP A 83 -5.14 14.77 1.93
C ASP A 83 -5.32 15.68 0.72
N THR A 84 -4.43 16.67 0.55
CA THR A 84 -4.51 17.71 -0.49
C THR A 84 -3.66 17.45 -1.72
N SER A 85 -2.91 16.33 -1.73
CA SER A 85 -2.04 15.90 -2.83
C SER A 85 -2.82 15.43 -4.07
N MET A 86 -2.11 14.84 -5.02
CA MET A 86 -2.73 14.21 -6.20
C MET A 86 -3.67 13.06 -5.85
N LEU A 87 -3.61 12.51 -4.63
CA LEU A 87 -4.41 11.37 -4.20
C LEU A 87 -5.90 11.65 -4.30
N ASN A 88 -6.34 12.84 -3.88
CA ASN A 88 -7.74 13.26 -3.90
C ASN A 88 -8.03 14.35 -4.96
N ALA A 89 -7.10 14.65 -5.85
CA ALA A 89 -7.31 15.55 -6.96
C ALA A 89 -7.97 14.83 -8.15
N GLU A 90 -8.76 15.54 -8.94
CA GLU A 90 -9.39 15.01 -10.15
C GLU A 90 -9.08 15.89 -11.38
N GLY A 91 -9.32 15.34 -12.57
CA GLY A 91 -9.27 16.06 -13.84
C GLY A 91 -7.92 16.73 -14.12
N GLU A 92 -7.94 18.04 -14.36
CA GLU A 92 -6.75 18.82 -14.71
C GLU A 92 -5.81 19.00 -13.51
N ARG A 93 -6.36 19.21 -12.30
CA ARG A 93 -5.55 19.31 -11.08
C ARG A 93 -4.77 18.01 -10.83
N HIS A 94 -5.40 16.86 -10.95
CA HIS A 94 -4.72 15.56 -10.82
C HIS A 94 -3.61 15.42 -11.88
N ARG A 95 -3.89 15.73 -13.16
CA ARG A 95 -2.87 15.64 -14.21
C ARG A 95 -1.67 16.55 -13.94
N ARG A 96 -1.92 17.79 -13.50
CA ARG A 96 -0.88 18.77 -13.16
C ARG A 96 0.04 18.28 -12.04
N LEU A 97 -0.54 17.72 -10.98
CA LEU A 97 0.22 17.21 -9.83
C LEU A 97 0.96 15.90 -10.15
N ARG A 98 0.36 15.03 -10.96
CA ARG A 98 0.91 13.70 -11.27
C ARG A 98 2.00 13.73 -12.35
N MET A 99 1.88 14.59 -13.34
CA MET A 99 2.78 14.61 -14.50
C MET A 99 4.27 14.75 -14.11
N PRO A 100 4.67 15.63 -13.18
CA PRO A 100 6.05 15.76 -12.75
C PRO A 100 6.64 14.46 -12.19
N LEU A 101 5.82 13.69 -11.49
CA LEU A 101 6.23 12.46 -10.83
C LEU A 101 6.41 11.28 -11.79
N THR A 102 5.72 11.29 -12.93
CA THR A 102 5.77 10.19 -13.90
C THR A 102 7.20 9.95 -14.41
N ALA A 103 8.01 11.00 -14.54
CA ALA A 103 9.41 10.88 -14.96
C ALA A 103 10.29 10.18 -13.91
N ALA A 104 10.05 10.43 -12.62
CA ALA A 104 10.76 9.81 -11.50
C ALA A 104 10.52 8.29 -11.42
N PHE A 105 9.33 7.84 -11.82
CA PHE A 105 8.95 6.42 -11.83
C PHE A 105 9.07 5.80 -13.23
N SER A 106 9.82 6.43 -14.14
CA SER A 106 10.08 5.87 -15.47
C SER A 106 10.93 4.60 -15.39
N GLN A 107 10.75 3.68 -16.36
CA GLN A 107 11.51 2.42 -16.42
C GLN A 107 13.03 2.65 -16.43
N ARG A 108 13.50 3.73 -17.07
CA ARG A 108 14.93 4.09 -17.09
C ARG A 108 15.45 4.39 -15.68
N ARG A 109 14.70 5.17 -14.89
CA ARG A 109 15.13 5.55 -13.51
C ARG A 109 15.07 4.33 -12.58
N LEU A 110 14.02 3.53 -12.68
CA LEU A 110 13.88 2.29 -11.92
C LEU A 110 14.98 1.26 -12.23
N ASN A 111 15.36 1.13 -13.51
CA ASN A 111 16.51 0.29 -13.88
C ASN A 111 17.81 0.80 -13.24
N GLY A 112 17.96 2.11 -13.07
CA GLY A 112 19.08 2.71 -12.36
C GLY A 112 19.10 2.43 -10.85
N LEU A 113 17.92 2.24 -10.23
CA LEU A 113 17.78 1.89 -8.81
C LEU A 113 18.05 0.40 -8.52
N ARG A 114 17.89 -0.48 -9.52
CA ARG A 114 18.06 -1.94 -9.32
C ARG A 114 19.36 -2.33 -8.58
N PRO A 115 20.58 -1.86 -9.00
CA PRO A 115 21.80 -2.24 -8.30
C PRO A 115 21.79 -1.81 -6.82
N ARG A 116 21.18 -0.68 -6.54
CA ARG A 116 21.08 -0.16 -5.17
C ARG A 116 20.11 -0.99 -4.32
N ILE A 117 18.96 -1.36 -4.87
CA ILE A 117 18.00 -2.24 -4.20
C ILE A 117 18.65 -3.62 -3.91
N GLU A 118 19.42 -4.14 -4.86
CA GLU A 118 20.17 -5.40 -4.70
C GLU A 118 21.23 -5.29 -3.59
N GLU A 119 21.98 -4.16 -3.52
CA GLU A 119 22.95 -3.89 -2.47
C GLU A 119 22.29 -3.78 -1.09
N LEU A 120 21.20 -3.00 -0.97
CA LEU A 120 20.42 -2.87 0.27
C LEU A 120 19.91 -4.24 0.74
N THR A 121 19.34 -5.01 -0.18
CA THR A 121 18.84 -6.34 0.11
C THR A 121 19.98 -7.26 0.59
N ALA A 122 21.15 -7.22 -0.05
CA ALA A 122 22.29 -8.04 0.35
C ALA A 122 22.77 -7.69 1.78
N ARG A 123 22.84 -6.41 2.14
CA ARG A 123 23.17 -5.98 3.51
C ARG A 123 22.17 -6.52 4.55
N LEU A 124 20.89 -6.49 4.23
CA LEU A 124 19.85 -7.04 5.12
C LEU A 124 19.96 -8.56 5.26
N ILE A 125 20.28 -9.28 4.18
CA ILE A 125 20.56 -10.72 4.22
C ILE A 125 21.80 -11.02 5.06
N ASP A 126 22.86 -10.22 4.97
CA ASP A 126 24.07 -10.39 5.79
C ASP A 126 23.74 -10.16 7.26
N HIS A 127 22.97 -9.13 7.59
CA HIS A 127 22.49 -8.87 8.95
C HIS A 127 21.64 -10.05 9.51
N LEU A 128 20.72 -10.58 8.71
CA LEU A 128 19.95 -11.77 9.11
C LEU A 128 20.83 -12.99 9.34
N ALA A 129 21.92 -13.16 8.59
CA ALA A 129 22.83 -14.29 8.74
C ALA A 129 23.67 -14.24 10.02
N GLU A 130 23.77 -13.08 10.68
CA GLU A 130 24.41 -12.92 11.99
C GLU A 130 23.51 -13.42 13.15
N GLN A 131 22.21 -13.59 12.89
CA GLN A 131 21.25 -14.06 13.89
C GLN A 131 21.40 -15.57 14.14
N PRO A 132 21.18 -16.05 15.38
CA PRO A 132 21.20 -17.48 15.66
C PRO A 132 20.14 -18.21 14.83
N PRO A 133 20.51 -19.28 14.09
CA PRO A 133 19.60 -19.92 13.11
C PRO A 133 18.40 -20.64 13.73
N ASP A 134 18.45 -20.91 15.03
CA ASP A 134 17.44 -21.62 15.83
C ASP A 134 16.59 -20.67 16.70
N GLN A 135 16.85 -19.37 16.64
CA GLN A 135 16.04 -18.36 17.34
C GLN A 135 15.10 -17.67 16.36
N PRO A 136 13.87 -17.34 16.78
CA PRO A 136 12.93 -16.58 15.95
C PRO A 136 13.46 -15.17 15.66
N VAL A 137 13.36 -14.76 14.38
CA VAL A 137 13.65 -13.41 13.90
C VAL A 137 12.37 -12.84 13.27
N ASP A 138 12.02 -11.61 13.57
CA ASP A 138 10.88 -10.94 12.95
C ASP A 138 11.28 -10.38 11.58
N LEU A 139 10.95 -11.11 10.51
CA LEU A 139 11.26 -10.68 9.13
C LEU A 139 10.53 -9.40 8.70
N ARG A 140 9.38 -9.10 9.31
CA ARG A 140 8.72 -7.85 9.01
C ARG A 140 9.59 -6.67 9.47
N LEU A 141 10.10 -6.74 10.69
CA LEU A 141 10.92 -5.69 11.29
C LEU A 141 12.33 -5.63 10.69
N GLU A 142 12.99 -6.79 10.57
CA GLU A 142 14.43 -6.87 10.26
C GLU A 142 14.72 -6.92 8.74
N PHE A 143 13.70 -7.15 7.89
CA PHE A 143 13.91 -7.29 6.46
C PHE A 143 12.88 -6.52 5.61
N ALA A 144 11.59 -6.82 5.78
CA ALA A 144 10.56 -6.25 4.91
C ALA A 144 10.37 -4.74 5.13
N TYR A 145 10.57 -4.25 6.35
CA TYR A 145 10.40 -2.85 6.71
C TYR A 145 11.56 -1.96 6.27
N PRO A 146 12.85 -2.27 6.54
CA PRO A 146 13.96 -1.39 6.18
C PRO A 146 14.17 -1.24 4.67
N LEU A 147 13.91 -2.28 3.87
CA LEU A 147 14.20 -2.22 2.44
C LEU A 147 13.41 -1.14 1.69
N PRO A 148 12.07 -1.13 1.66
CA PRO A 148 11.31 -0.11 0.95
C PRO A 148 11.51 1.30 1.54
N ARG A 149 11.75 1.38 2.84
CA ARG A 149 12.01 2.62 3.56
C ARG A 149 13.27 3.31 3.05
N GLU A 150 14.37 2.59 2.94
CA GLU A 150 15.62 3.12 2.42
C GLU A 150 15.51 3.47 0.93
N VAL A 151 14.86 2.61 0.14
CA VAL A 151 14.67 2.82 -1.30
C VAL A 151 13.86 4.09 -1.58
N ILE A 152 12.74 4.31 -0.87
CA ILE A 152 11.91 5.51 -1.10
C ILE A 152 12.63 6.78 -0.60
N SER A 153 13.37 6.70 0.50
CA SER A 153 14.16 7.81 1.02
C SER A 153 15.21 8.27 0.01
N GLU A 154 15.91 7.34 -0.62
CA GLU A 154 16.91 7.65 -1.66
C GLU A 154 16.24 8.21 -2.93
N LEU A 155 15.12 7.62 -3.37
CA LEU A 155 14.39 8.11 -4.55
C LEU A 155 13.89 9.55 -4.38
N ILE A 156 13.35 9.86 -3.20
CA ILE A 156 12.86 11.20 -2.87
C ILE A 156 14.02 12.17 -2.69
N GLY A 157 15.14 11.72 -2.12
CA GLY A 157 16.32 12.54 -1.83
C GLY A 157 16.37 12.97 -0.37
N ILE A 158 15.87 12.16 0.55
CA ILE A 158 15.96 12.42 1.99
C ILE A 158 17.43 12.26 2.43
N PRO A 159 18.06 13.30 3.01
CA PRO A 159 19.43 13.19 3.53
C PRO A 159 19.55 12.11 4.61
N PRO A 160 20.65 11.34 4.65
CA PRO A 160 20.83 10.25 5.62
C PRO A 160 20.61 10.67 7.08
N GLU A 161 21.03 11.88 7.44
CA GLU A 161 20.90 12.45 8.79
C GLU A 161 19.46 12.69 9.23
N HIS A 162 18.52 12.79 8.30
CA HIS A 162 17.09 13.01 8.57
C HIS A 162 16.25 11.74 8.48
N GLN A 163 16.80 10.66 7.91
CA GLN A 163 16.01 9.45 7.64
C GLN A 163 15.41 8.84 8.90
N ASP A 164 16.18 8.65 9.96
CA ASP A 164 15.70 8.02 11.19
C ASP A 164 14.59 8.83 11.85
N GLU A 165 14.74 10.16 11.90
CA GLU A 165 13.73 11.03 12.51
C GLU A 165 12.46 11.10 11.65
N LEU A 166 12.58 11.19 10.33
CA LEU A 166 11.45 11.16 9.42
C LEU A 166 10.68 9.85 9.57
N HIS A 167 11.38 8.72 9.68
CA HIS A 167 10.77 7.42 9.89
C HIS A 167 10.04 7.34 11.23
N ARG A 168 10.68 7.81 12.31
CA ARG A 168 10.06 7.85 13.64
C ARG A 168 8.75 8.64 13.63
N LEU A 169 8.76 9.81 13.00
CA LEU A 169 7.59 10.70 12.93
C LEU A 169 6.48 10.10 12.05
N THR A 170 6.82 9.55 10.88
CA THR A 170 5.81 8.95 10.00
C THR A 170 5.19 7.70 10.60
N ASP A 171 5.95 6.87 11.29
CA ASP A 171 5.44 5.70 12.01
C ASP A 171 4.53 6.13 13.17
N ALA A 172 4.94 7.11 13.94
CA ALA A 172 4.11 7.65 15.01
C ALA A 172 2.78 8.21 14.45
N VAL A 173 2.81 9.01 13.38
CA VAL A 173 1.60 9.51 12.72
C VAL A 173 0.73 8.38 12.17
N ALA A 174 1.32 7.29 11.67
CA ALA A 174 0.58 6.15 11.13
C ALA A 174 -0.04 5.27 12.22
N GLN A 175 0.60 5.17 13.40
CA GLN A 175 0.18 4.30 14.52
C GLN A 175 -0.78 4.99 15.50
N VAL A 176 -0.87 6.32 15.51
CA VAL A 176 -1.76 7.05 16.44
C VAL A 176 -3.22 6.80 16.06
N GLY A 177 -3.79 5.76 16.71
CA GLY A 177 -5.24 5.49 16.72
C GLY A 177 -6.02 6.34 17.72
N ASP A 178 -5.34 6.84 18.79
CA ASP A 178 -5.90 7.71 19.89
C ASP A 178 -4.90 8.83 20.19
N LEU A 179 -4.99 9.91 19.95
CA LEU A 179 -5.40 11.15 19.42
C LEU A 179 -5.14 12.42 20.23
N GLU A 180 -4.49 12.42 21.40
CA GLU A 180 -4.13 13.68 22.06
C GLU A 180 -2.86 14.32 21.49
N ASP A 181 -1.90 13.53 20.95
CA ASP A 181 -0.61 14.02 20.44
C ASP A 181 -0.49 14.16 18.90
N SER A 182 -1.50 13.76 18.15
CA SER A 182 -1.50 13.77 16.67
C SER A 182 -1.21 15.16 16.04
N PRO A 183 -1.72 16.31 16.56
CA PRO A 183 -1.39 17.62 16.01
C PRO A 183 0.07 18.01 16.21
N GLY A 184 0.70 17.62 17.33
CA GLY A 184 2.10 17.87 17.63
C GLY A 184 3.03 17.12 16.69
N LEU A 185 2.80 15.81 16.53
CA LEU A 185 3.58 14.95 15.63
C LEU A 185 3.49 15.38 14.17
N ARG A 186 2.31 15.78 13.70
CA ARG A 186 2.15 16.31 12.34
C ARG A 186 2.91 17.61 12.15
N LYS A 187 2.93 18.48 13.15
CA LYS A 187 3.70 19.72 13.10
C LYS A 187 5.20 19.42 13.04
N GLU A 188 5.70 18.51 13.88
CA GLU A 188 7.10 18.08 13.84
C GLU A 188 7.48 17.47 12.49
N LEU A 189 6.62 16.62 11.92
CA LEU A 189 6.82 16.05 10.59
C LEU A 189 6.88 17.15 9.51
N HIS A 190 5.99 18.13 9.59
CA HIS A 190 5.97 19.26 8.67
C HIS A 190 7.27 20.09 8.75
N GLU A 191 7.69 20.45 9.98
CA GLU A 191 8.91 21.20 10.21
C GLU A 191 10.15 20.44 9.71
N LEU A 192 10.22 19.13 9.90
CA LEU A 192 11.32 18.31 9.37
C LEU A 192 11.31 18.25 7.84
N LEU A 193 10.16 18.06 7.22
CA LEU A 193 10.06 18.04 5.75
C LEU A 193 10.40 19.40 5.14
N ASP A 194 9.97 20.50 5.75
CA ASP A 194 10.37 21.87 5.33
C ASP A 194 11.89 22.06 5.39
N GLN A 195 12.52 21.60 6.47
CA GLN A 195 13.97 21.64 6.60
C GLN A 195 14.66 20.84 5.48
N ILE A 196 14.23 19.61 5.21
CA ILE A 196 14.76 18.75 4.14
C ILE A 196 14.61 19.42 2.77
N ILE A 197 13.43 20.01 2.51
CA ILE A 197 13.12 20.73 1.28
C ILE A 197 14.09 21.92 1.10
N ASP A 198 14.30 22.72 2.14
CA ASP A 198 15.20 23.88 2.09
C ASP A 198 16.67 23.48 1.90
N GLU A 199 17.12 22.40 2.55
CA GLU A 199 18.46 21.85 2.36
C GLU A 199 18.68 21.39 0.92
N ARG A 200 17.69 20.70 0.32
CA ARG A 200 17.74 20.26 -1.10
C ARG A 200 17.67 21.41 -2.07
N ARG A 201 16.98 22.51 -1.74
CA ARG A 201 17.00 23.74 -2.52
C ARG A 201 18.41 24.35 -2.57
N GLY A 202 19.14 24.31 -1.44
CA GLY A 202 20.52 24.78 -1.34
C GLY A 202 21.56 23.84 -1.95
N THR A 203 21.29 22.53 -1.95
CA THR A 203 22.21 21.48 -2.42
C THR A 203 21.45 20.49 -3.33
N PRO A 204 21.18 20.85 -4.60
CA PRO A 204 20.45 20.01 -5.54
C PRO A 204 21.18 18.69 -5.83
N GLY A 205 20.41 17.59 -5.90
CA GLY A 205 20.87 16.24 -6.22
C GLY A 205 20.27 15.67 -7.50
N GLU A 206 20.44 14.35 -7.68
CA GLU A 206 19.73 13.55 -8.70
C GLU A 206 18.53 12.82 -8.08
N ASP A 207 17.65 13.57 -7.42
CA ASP A 207 16.53 13.08 -6.63
C ASP A 207 15.22 13.77 -7.03
N LEU A 208 14.11 13.24 -6.50
CA LEU A 208 12.77 13.71 -6.84
C LEU A 208 12.52 15.14 -6.34
N ILE A 209 12.95 15.48 -5.12
CA ILE A 209 12.77 16.83 -4.57
C ILE A 209 13.44 17.85 -5.50
N THR A 210 14.67 17.58 -5.92
CA THR A 210 15.41 18.44 -6.87
C THR A 210 14.69 18.54 -8.23
N ASP A 211 14.15 17.45 -8.74
CA ASP A 211 13.41 17.45 -10.01
C ASP A 211 12.11 18.28 -9.91
N LEU A 212 11.41 18.20 -8.77
CA LEU A 212 10.21 18.99 -8.52
C LEU A 212 10.53 20.49 -8.45
N PHE A 213 11.63 20.89 -7.83
CA PHE A 213 12.08 22.28 -7.83
C PHE A 213 12.43 22.79 -9.22
N ARG A 214 13.20 22.03 -9.99
CA ARG A 214 13.54 22.41 -11.37
C ARG A 214 12.30 22.62 -12.25
N LEU A 215 11.27 21.83 -12.02
CA LEU A 215 10.00 21.99 -12.73
C LEU A 215 9.22 23.21 -12.23
N HIS A 216 9.20 23.46 -10.93
CA HIS A 216 8.57 24.65 -10.34
C HIS A 216 9.17 25.94 -10.92
N GLU A 217 10.50 26.03 -10.98
CA GLU A 217 11.21 27.21 -11.52
C GLU A 217 10.96 27.42 -13.01
N LYS A 218 10.97 26.35 -13.83
CA LYS A 218 10.79 26.42 -15.30
C LYS A 218 9.40 26.81 -15.73
N ASP A 219 8.38 26.37 -15.00
CA ASP A 219 6.98 26.46 -15.40
C ASP A 219 6.20 27.60 -14.67
N GLY A 220 6.91 28.52 -14.02
CA GLY A 220 6.30 29.69 -13.36
C GLY A 220 5.44 29.35 -12.14
N GLY A 221 5.83 28.33 -11.35
CA GLY A 221 5.16 28.03 -10.08
C GLY A 221 3.95 27.12 -10.21
N ARG A 222 4.04 26.05 -10.97
CA ARG A 222 2.93 25.09 -11.15
C ARG A 222 2.52 24.32 -9.89
N LEU A 223 3.42 24.15 -8.92
CA LEU A 223 3.14 23.55 -7.61
C LEU A 223 3.25 24.64 -6.55
N SER A 224 2.28 24.77 -5.66
CA SER A 224 2.45 25.58 -4.44
C SER A 224 3.40 24.86 -3.46
N GLU A 225 3.90 25.56 -2.45
CA GLU A 225 4.71 24.95 -1.39
C GLU A 225 3.92 23.87 -0.64
N ASP A 226 2.65 24.12 -0.34
CA ASP A 226 1.75 23.13 0.28
C ASP A 226 1.55 21.89 -0.61
N GLU A 227 1.42 22.07 -1.94
CA GLU A 227 1.29 20.95 -2.89
C GLU A 227 2.60 20.16 -3.02
N LEU A 228 3.75 20.82 -2.95
CA LEU A 228 5.06 20.16 -2.91
C LEU A 228 5.20 19.32 -1.66
N PHE A 229 4.92 19.90 -0.50
CA PHE A 229 4.93 19.22 0.78
C PHE A 229 4.02 17.98 0.78
N ALA A 230 2.74 18.17 0.47
CA ALA A 230 1.77 17.07 0.43
C ALA A 230 2.17 15.96 -0.58
N THR A 231 2.86 16.33 -1.66
CA THR A 231 3.38 15.37 -2.64
C THR A 231 4.52 14.53 -2.05
N ILE A 232 5.47 15.14 -1.35
CA ILE A 232 6.61 14.45 -0.74
C ILE A 232 6.10 13.52 0.40
N GLU A 233 5.23 14.03 1.26
CA GLU A 233 4.60 13.26 2.34
C GLU A 233 3.85 12.03 1.79
N LEU A 234 2.99 12.25 0.78
CA LEU A 234 2.27 11.15 0.12
C LEU A 234 3.22 10.09 -0.41
N LEU A 235 4.25 10.48 -1.17
CA LEU A 235 5.17 9.53 -1.79
C LEU A 235 5.97 8.75 -0.76
N PHE A 236 6.37 9.41 0.32
CA PHE A 236 7.09 8.76 1.40
C PHE A 236 6.22 7.69 2.09
N ILE A 237 5.01 8.06 2.53
CA ILE A 237 4.10 7.13 3.24
C ILE A 237 3.62 6.01 2.30
N ALA A 238 3.14 6.35 1.11
CA ALA A 238 2.61 5.38 0.16
C ALA A 238 3.69 4.45 -0.41
N GLY A 239 4.94 4.94 -0.51
CA GLY A 239 6.05 4.23 -1.14
C GLY A 239 6.63 3.11 -0.30
N HIS A 240 6.54 3.17 1.04
CA HIS A 240 7.12 2.11 1.88
C HIS A 240 6.09 1.19 2.52
N VAL A 241 5.07 1.70 3.21
CA VAL A 241 4.13 0.87 3.99
C VAL A 241 3.49 -0.25 3.17
N THR A 242 3.06 0.07 1.95
CA THR A 242 2.41 -0.90 1.06
C THR A 242 3.37 -1.98 0.54
N THR A 243 4.62 -1.62 0.28
CA THR A 243 5.65 -2.58 -0.17
C THR A 243 6.13 -3.46 0.99
N VAL A 244 6.21 -2.93 2.22
CA VAL A 244 6.40 -3.74 3.44
C VAL A 244 5.33 -4.82 3.54
N ASN A 245 4.06 -4.45 3.38
CA ASN A 245 2.96 -5.40 3.41
C ASN A 245 3.07 -6.43 2.27
N LEU A 246 3.40 -6.00 1.06
CA LEU A 246 3.60 -6.92 -0.09
C LEU A 246 4.67 -7.97 0.20
N ILE A 247 5.84 -7.56 0.66
CA ILE A 247 6.96 -8.48 0.96
C ILE A 247 6.58 -9.42 2.10
N THR A 248 5.99 -8.88 3.18
CA THR A 248 5.53 -9.68 4.33
C THR A 248 4.50 -10.73 3.92
N ASN A 249 3.45 -10.32 3.18
CA ASN A 249 2.39 -11.21 2.72
C ASN A 249 2.94 -12.30 1.79
N ALA A 250 3.86 -11.95 0.88
CA ALA A 250 4.50 -12.90 -0.03
C ALA A 250 5.34 -13.95 0.74
N ILE A 251 6.10 -13.52 1.74
CA ILE A 251 6.86 -14.43 2.60
C ILE A 251 5.90 -15.38 3.33
N GLY A 252 4.85 -14.86 3.96
CA GLY A 252 3.85 -15.65 4.66
C GLY A 252 3.15 -16.68 3.76
N ALA A 253 2.71 -16.24 2.57
CA ALA A 253 2.06 -17.12 1.58
C ALA A 253 2.99 -18.24 1.12
N LEU A 254 4.26 -17.94 0.80
CA LEU A 254 5.24 -18.93 0.34
C LEU A 254 5.64 -19.91 1.43
N LEU A 255 5.83 -19.45 2.67
CA LEU A 255 6.14 -20.33 3.81
C LEU A 255 4.96 -21.22 4.20
N GLY A 256 3.73 -20.74 4.01
CA GLY A 256 2.51 -21.54 4.19
C GLY A 256 2.29 -22.58 3.08
N GLN A 257 3.03 -22.49 1.95
CA GLN A 257 2.84 -23.34 0.77
C GLN A 257 4.16 -23.86 0.20
N PRO A 258 4.82 -24.84 0.86
CA PRO A 258 6.16 -25.32 0.49
C PRO A 258 6.27 -25.81 -0.98
N GLY A 259 5.19 -26.32 -1.56
CA GLY A 259 5.15 -26.72 -2.98
C GLY A 259 5.35 -25.54 -3.93
N GLN A 260 4.73 -24.41 -3.66
CA GLN A 260 4.86 -23.18 -4.43
C GLN A 260 6.28 -22.59 -4.28
N LEU A 261 6.80 -22.56 -3.05
CA LEU A 261 8.18 -22.15 -2.80
C LEU A 261 9.19 -23.04 -3.53
N GLY A 262 8.95 -24.36 -3.56
CA GLY A 262 9.80 -25.31 -4.29
C GLY A 262 9.88 -25.01 -5.80
N MET A 263 8.80 -24.55 -6.42
CA MET A 263 8.79 -24.14 -7.83
C MET A 263 9.67 -22.89 -8.07
N LEU A 264 9.71 -21.95 -7.14
CA LEU A 264 10.59 -20.77 -7.22
C LEU A 264 12.06 -21.17 -7.05
N LEU A 265 12.37 -21.96 -6.03
CA LEU A 265 13.73 -22.40 -5.74
C LEU A 265 14.32 -23.28 -6.86
N SER A 266 13.49 -24.08 -7.54
CA SER A 266 13.92 -24.88 -8.70
C SER A 266 13.97 -24.13 -10.01
N GLY A 267 13.53 -22.85 -10.03
CA GLY A 267 13.47 -22.04 -11.25
C GLY A 267 12.34 -22.41 -12.22
N GLN A 268 11.36 -23.20 -11.78
CA GLN A 268 10.16 -23.53 -12.58
C GLN A 268 9.25 -22.32 -12.77
N CYS A 269 9.17 -21.45 -11.75
CA CYS A 269 8.45 -20.19 -11.82
C CYS A 269 9.37 -19.01 -11.47
N PRO A 270 9.18 -17.83 -12.06
CA PRO A 270 9.93 -16.64 -11.67
C PRO A 270 9.37 -16.03 -10.39
N TYR A 271 10.21 -15.33 -9.60
CA TYR A 271 9.76 -14.63 -8.39
C TYR A 271 8.73 -13.53 -8.68
N SER A 272 8.74 -12.95 -9.87
CA SER A 272 7.70 -12.02 -10.31
C SER A 272 6.30 -12.65 -10.30
N ALA A 273 6.17 -13.96 -10.56
CA ALA A 273 4.87 -14.65 -10.47
C ALA A 273 4.36 -14.71 -9.02
N ALA A 274 5.24 -14.91 -8.05
CA ALA A 274 4.87 -14.85 -6.64
C ALA A 274 4.44 -13.44 -6.21
N VAL A 275 5.10 -12.40 -6.72
CA VAL A 275 4.71 -11.00 -6.47
C VAL A 275 3.30 -10.71 -7.02
N GLU A 276 3.03 -11.06 -8.29
CA GLU A 276 1.71 -10.83 -8.89
C GLU A 276 0.61 -11.63 -8.20
N GLU A 277 0.88 -12.89 -7.84
CA GLU A 277 -0.10 -13.72 -7.15
C GLU A 277 -0.35 -13.24 -5.71
N THR A 278 0.67 -12.73 -5.02
CA THR A 278 0.48 -12.08 -3.70
C THR A 278 -0.38 -10.83 -3.83
N LEU A 279 -0.09 -9.96 -4.80
CA LEU A 279 -0.88 -8.76 -5.07
C LEU A 279 -2.36 -9.08 -5.34
N ARG A 280 -2.61 -10.18 -6.08
CA ARG A 280 -3.95 -10.67 -6.33
C ARG A 280 -4.59 -11.25 -5.07
N TRP A 281 -3.95 -12.26 -4.46
CA TRP A 281 -4.54 -13.12 -3.45
C TRP A 281 -4.60 -12.49 -2.07
N ASP A 282 -3.59 -11.69 -1.73
CA ASP A 282 -3.43 -11.03 -0.43
C ASP A 282 -2.94 -9.58 -0.59
N SER A 283 -3.78 -8.78 -1.26
CA SER A 283 -3.48 -7.38 -1.57
C SER A 283 -2.99 -6.62 -0.33
N PRO A 284 -1.86 -5.88 -0.41
CA PRO A 284 -1.31 -5.07 0.70
C PRO A 284 -2.26 -4.01 1.25
N ILE A 285 -3.23 -3.60 0.46
CA ILE A 285 -4.32 -2.69 0.84
C ILE A 285 -5.62 -3.50 0.90
N ALA A 286 -6.29 -3.44 2.04
CA ALA A 286 -7.59 -4.06 2.24
C ALA A 286 -8.71 -3.24 1.63
N TYR A 287 -8.88 -2.04 2.19
CA TYR A 287 -9.91 -1.08 1.79
C TYR A 287 -9.25 0.27 1.55
N PHE A 288 -9.80 1.01 0.59
CA PHE A 288 -9.30 2.36 0.33
C PHE A 288 -10.45 3.37 0.19
N PRO A 289 -10.53 4.39 1.07
CA PRO A 289 -11.52 5.45 1.01
C PRO A 289 -11.13 6.52 -0.01
N MET A 290 -12.01 7.35 -0.47
CA MET A 290 -13.42 7.17 -0.79
C MET A 290 -13.60 7.68 -2.21
N ARG A 291 -14.68 7.26 -2.88
CA ARG A 291 -15.19 7.96 -4.04
C ARG A 291 -16.61 8.43 -3.74
N TYR A 292 -16.94 9.64 -4.12
CA TYR A 292 -18.23 10.28 -3.82
C TYR A 292 -19.05 10.41 -5.07
N ALA A 293 -20.31 10.03 -5.03
CA ALA A 293 -21.23 10.22 -6.15
C ALA A 293 -21.50 11.72 -6.34
N VAL A 294 -21.12 12.26 -7.49
CA VAL A 294 -21.36 13.68 -7.86
C VAL A 294 -22.83 13.92 -8.16
N ARG A 295 -23.52 12.90 -8.66
CA ARG A 295 -24.96 12.82 -8.87
C ARG A 295 -25.41 11.39 -8.58
N ASP A 296 -26.71 11.13 -8.60
CA ASP A 296 -27.20 9.77 -8.48
C ASP A 296 -26.63 8.90 -9.59
N VAL A 297 -26.08 7.74 -9.23
CA VAL A 297 -25.51 6.76 -10.15
C VAL A 297 -26.11 5.38 -9.86
N GLU A 298 -26.24 4.53 -10.88
CA GLU A 298 -26.61 3.14 -10.73
C GLU A 298 -25.39 2.26 -11.00
N LEU A 299 -25.02 1.43 -10.02
CA LEU A 299 -23.89 0.52 -10.08
C LEU A 299 -24.43 -0.90 -9.78
N ASP A 300 -24.36 -1.80 -10.76
CA ASP A 300 -24.79 -3.19 -10.63
C ASP A 300 -26.20 -3.34 -10.00
N GLY A 301 -27.16 -2.49 -10.41
CA GLY A 301 -28.53 -2.49 -9.91
C GLY A 301 -28.75 -1.80 -8.57
N VAL A 302 -27.70 -1.21 -7.98
CA VAL A 302 -27.78 -0.45 -6.73
C VAL A 302 -27.68 1.05 -7.02
N ARG A 303 -28.65 1.82 -6.53
CA ARG A 303 -28.65 3.28 -6.64
C ARG A 303 -27.79 3.90 -5.53
N VAL A 304 -26.69 4.51 -5.89
CA VAL A 304 -25.85 5.36 -5.02
C VAL A 304 -26.31 6.80 -5.24
N ARG A 305 -26.73 7.47 -4.18
CA ARG A 305 -27.26 8.84 -4.25
C ARG A 305 -26.10 9.85 -4.31
N ALA A 306 -26.39 11.02 -4.88
CA ALA A 306 -25.47 12.15 -4.84
C ALA A 306 -24.97 12.40 -3.41
N GLY A 307 -23.66 12.53 -3.24
CA GLY A 307 -23.01 12.72 -1.96
C GLY A 307 -22.73 11.48 -1.14
N GLU A 308 -23.19 10.30 -1.55
CA GLU A 308 -22.85 9.05 -0.85
C GLU A 308 -21.43 8.58 -1.19
N PRO A 309 -20.67 8.07 -0.19
CA PRO A 309 -19.33 7.55 -0.41
C PRO A 309 -19.32 6.08 -0.81
N VAL A 310 -18.37 5.71 -1.68
CA VAL A 310 -18.07 4.34 -2.09
C VAL A 310 -16.64 3.99 -1.67
N LEU A 311 -16.51 2.89 -0.94
CA LEU A 311 -15.25 2.32 -0.47
C LEU A 311 -14.75 1.26 -1.45
N ALA A 312 -13.49 1.33 -1.84
CA ALA A 312 -12.84 0.32 -2.68
C ALA A 312 -12.34 -0.85 -1.84
N CYS A 313 -12.82 -2.08 -2.12
CA CYS A 313 -12.46 -3.29 -1.36
C CYS A 313 -11.44 -4.13 -2.15
N PHE A 314 -10.17 -3.72 -2.17
CA PHE A 314 -9.13 -4.37 -2.96
C PHE A 314 -8.88 -5.83 -2.56
N ALA A 315 -8.78 -6.12 -1.26
CA ALA A 315 -8.59 -7.48 -0.77
C ALA A 315 -9.77 -8.42 -1.12
N SER A 316 -10.98 -7.87 -1.24
CA SER A 316 -12.15 -8.63 -1.69
C SER A 316 -12.03 -9.06 -3.14
N THR A 317 -11.67 -8.13 -4.02
CA THR A 317 -11.69 -8.33 -5.47
C THR A 317 -10.65 -9.33 -5.96
N GLY A 318 -9.54 -9.47 -5.25
CA GLY A 318 -8.49 -10.45 -5.58
C GLY A 318 -8.91 -11.90 -5.41
N ARG A 319 -9.96 -12.18 -4.63
CA ARG A 319 -10.53 -13.52 -4.42
C ARG A 319 -11.97 -13.64 -4.96
N ASP A 320 -12.31 -12.83 -5.94
CA ASP A 320 -13.64 -12.89 -6.57
C ASP A 320 -13.75 -14.10 -7.51
N PRO A 321 -14.62 -15.09 -7.21
CA PRO A 321 -14.77 -16.28 -8.05
C PRO A 321 -15.36 -15.98 -9.43
N ASP A 322 -16.10 -14.88 -9.59
CA ASP A 322 -16.62 -14.47 -10.90
C ASP A 322 -15.48 -14.03 -11.83
N GLN A 323 -14.36 -13.55 -11.27
CA GLN A 323 -13.18 -13.13 -12.03
C GLN A 323 -12.16 -14.27 -12.19
N TYR A 324 -11.88 -15.03 -11.12
CA TYR A 324 -10.74 -15.97 -11.09
C TYR A 324 -11.14 -17.45 -11.04
N GLY A 325 -12.44 -17.76 -11.08
CA GLY A 325 -12.94 -19.11 -11.01
C GLY A 325 -13.08 -19.65 -9.58
N PRO A 326 -13.48 -20.94 -9.43
CA PRO A 326 -13.81 -21.53 -8.14
C PRO A 326 -12.60 -21.68 -7.19
N ASP A 327 -11.41 -21.53 -7.68
CA ASP A 327 -10.14 -21.58 -6.93
C ASP A 327 -9.54 -20.18 -6.68
N ALA A 328 -10.37 -19.13 -6.74
CA ALA A 328 -9.97 -17.74 -6.52
C ALA A 328 -9.35 -17.51 -5.13
N ASP A 329 -9.74 -18.30 -4.13
CA ASP A 329 -9.23 -18.28 -2.77
C ASP A 329 -7.87 -18.98 -2.58
N ARG A 330 -7.36 -19.70 -3.60
CA ARG A 330 -6.09 -20.40 -3.56
C ARG A 330 -4.96 -19.51 -4.04
N PHE A 331 -3.85 -19.56 -3.31
CA PHE A 331 -2.57 -18.99 -3.76
C PHE A 331 -1.94 -19.93 -4.78
N ASP A 332 -1.73 -19.47 -6.01
CA ASP A 332 -1.17 -20.28 -7.10
C ASP A 332 -0.30 -19.44 -8.04
N ILE A 333 1.03 -19.54 -7.88
CA ILE A 333 2.01 -18.81 -8.69
C ILE A 333 2.08 -19.28 -10.16
N THR A 334 1.35 -20.33 -10.51
CA THR A 334 1.23 -20.81 -11.89
C THR A 334 0.00 -20.25 -12.62
N ARG A 335 -0.80 -19.44 -11.93
CA ARG A 335 -2.02 -18.85 -12.47
C ARG A 335 -1.73 -18.02 -13.71
N THR A 336 -2.48 -18.27 -14.79
CA THR A 336 -2.32 -17.55 -16.06
C THR A 336 -3.08 -16.22 -16.08
N GLN A 337 -4.17 -16.12 -15.30
CA GLN A 337 -4.94 -14.89 -15.14
C GLN A 337 -4.41 -14.10 -13.95
N THR A 338 -3.48 -13.20 -14.19
CA THR A 338 -2.76 -12.43 -13.18
C THR A 338 -3.22 -10.97 -13.06
N GLN A 339 -4.21 -10.54 -13.86
CA GLN A 339 -4.76 -9.18 -13.74
C GLN A 339 -5.44 -9.01 -12.39
N HIS A 340 -5.00 -8.01 -11.62
CA HIS A 340 -5.56 -7.69 -10.31
C HIS A 340 -5.71 -6.18 -10.14
N LEU A 341 -6.48 -5.77 -9.11
CA LEU A 341 -6.75 -4.36 -8.82
C LEU A 341 -5.91 -3.81 -7.65
N ALA A 342 -4.95 -4.54 -7.11
CA ALA A 342 -4.16 -4.10 -5.95
C ALA A 342 -3.44 -2.75 -6.17
N PHE A 343 -3.14 -2.39 -7.43
CA PHE A 343 -2.60 -1.09 -7.82
C PHE A 343 -3.67 -0.09 -8.29
N GLY A 344 -4.94 -0.39 -8.10
CA GLY A 344 -6.03 0.40 -8.64
C GLY A 344 -6.20 0.26 -10.15
N HIS A 345 -6.98 1.17 -10.75
CA HIS A 345 -7.23 1.24 -12.18
C HIS A 345 -7.57 2.68 -12.59
N GLY A 346 -7.37 3.02 -13.89
CA GLY A 346 -7.70 4.33 -14.42
C GLY A 346 -6.71 5.44 -14.05
N PRO A 347 -7.16 6.71 -13.94
CA PRO A 347 -6.27 7.86 -13.72
C PRO A 347 -5.42 7.76 -12.45
N HIS A 348 -5.95 7.14 -11.40
CA HIS A 348 -5.27 6.92 -10.11
C HIS A 348 -4.53 5.58 -10.02
N PHE A 349 -4.25 4.89 -11.13
CA PHE A 349 -3.40 3.70 -11.11
C PHE A 349 -2.08 3.99 -10.40
N CYS A 350 -1.63 3.10 -9.52
CA CYS A 350 -0.46 3.30 -8.66
C CYS A 350 0.78 3.70 -9.47
N LEU A 351 1.35 4.86 -9.11
CA LEU A 351 2.57 5.36 -9.74
C LEU A 351 3.79 4.50 -9.41
N GLY A 352 3.84 3.99 -8.16
CA GLY A 352 4.92 3.14 -7.64
C GLY A 352 4.82 1.66 -8.04
N ALA A 353 3.80 1.24 -8.82
CA ALA A 353 3.61 -0.17 -9.15
C ALA A 353 4.83 -0.87 -9.76
N PRO A 354 5.62 -0.24 -10.67
CA PRO A 354 6.83 -0.86 -11.17
C PRO A 354 7.95 -0.99 -10.13
N LEU A 355 8.06 -0.02 -9.20
CA LEU A 355 9.05 -0.05 -8.11
C LEU A 355 8.70 -1.15 -7.10
N ALA A 356 7.45 -1.23 -6.64
CA ALA A 356 7.01 -2.26 -5.71
C ALA A 356 7.23 -3.68 -6.24
N ARG A 357 6.99 -3.90 -7.55
CA ARG A 357 7.29 -5.18 -8.22
C ARG A 357 8.77 -5.49 -8.22
N LEU A 358 9.60 -4.49 -8.52
CA LEU A 358 11.05 -4.63 -8.55
C LEU A 358 11.61 -4.99 -7.18
N GLU A 359 11.18 -4.28 -6.14
CA GLU A 359 11.59 -4.53 -4.76
C GLU A 359 11.12 -5.91 -4.29
N GLY A 360 9.86 -6.25 -4.50
CA GLY A 360 9.30 -7.54 -4.11
C GLY A 360 10.05 -8.71 -4.79
N GLU A 361 10.33 -8.60 -6.09
CA GLU A 361 11.09 -9.65 -6.81
C GLU A 361 12.51 -9.83 -6.27
N ILE A 362 13.24 -8.73 -6.07
CA ILE A 362 14.62 -8.76 -5.56
C ILE A 362 14.65 -9.31 -4.14
N ALA A 363 13.77 -8.79 -3.27
CA ALA A 363 13.68 -9.18 -1.87
C ALA A 363 13.40 -10.68 -1.71
N LEU A 364 12.35 -11.18 -2.36
CA LEU A 364 11.96 -12.60 -2.26
C LEU A 364 13.05 -13.53 -2.82
N ARG A 365 13.63 -13.18 -3.96
CA ARG A 365 14.71 -13.96 -4.57
C ARG A 365 15.91 -14.04 -3.63
N ALA A 366 16.40 -12.93 -3.12
CA ALA A 366 17.56 -12.90 -2.24
C ALA A 366 17.31 -13.67 -0.94
N LEU A 367 16.16 -13.43 -0.30
CA LEU A 367 15.80 -14.04 0.97
C LEU A 367 15.72 -15.58 0.87
N PHE A 368 14.93 -16.10 -0.06
CA PHE A 368 14.73 -17.54 -0.19
C PHE A 368 15.92 -18.27 -0.81
N THR A 369 16.77 -17.58 -1.59
CA THR A 369 18.04 -18.14 -2.03
C THR A 369 19.02 -18.26 -0.85
N ALA A 370 19.09 -17.26 0.02
CA ALA A 370 19.97 -17.29 1.19
C ALA A 370 19.50 -18.27 2.26
N PHE A 371 18.19 -18.39 2.48
CA PHE A 371 17.59 -19.19 3.56
C PHE A 371 16.51 -20.15 3.03
N PRO A 372 16.86 -21.14 2.18
CA PRO A 372 15.89 -22.05 1.58
C PRO A 372 15.20 -22.98 2.58
N GLY A 373 15.76 -23.15 3.76
CA GLY A 373 15.20 -23.93 4.88
C GLY A 373 14.38 -23.10 5.89
N MET A 374 14.13 -21.85 5.59
CA MET A 374 13.36 -20.96 6.46
C MET A 374 11.91 -21.45 6.64
N ARG A 375 11.38 -21.24 7.85
CA ARG A 375 10.01 -21.62 8.20
C ARG A 375 9.43 -20.65 9.21
N LEU A 376 8.10 -20.53 9.26
CA LEU A 376 7.41 -19.78 10.31
C LEU A 376 7.77 -20.36 11.69
N ALA A 377 8.02 -19.49 12.67
CA ALA A 377 8.20 -19.88 14.07
C ALA A 377 6.87 -20.06 14.81
N THR A 378 5.78 -19.51 14.27
CA THR A 378 4.41 -19.55 14.78
C THR A 378 3.50 -19.98 13.64
N PRO A 379 2.42 -20.76 13.87
CA PRO A 379 1.41 -21.06 12.86
C PRO A 379 0.89 -19.79 12.17
N ALA A 380 0.61 -19.85 10.87
CA ALA A 380 0.17 -18.67 10.10
C ALA A 380 -1.12 -18.03 10.65
N GLU A 381 -2.03 -18.86 11.16
CA GLU A 381 -3.29 -18.44 11.78
C GLU A 381 -3.12 -17.68 13.11
N ASP A 382 -1.97 -17.81 13.74
CA ASP A 382 -1.63 -17.14 15.01
C ASP A 382 -0.85 -15.84 14.81
N LEU A 383 -0.48 -15.49 13.56
CA LEU A 383 0.20 -14.23 13.27
C LEU A 383 -0.75 -13.06 13.55
N PRO A 384 -0.29 -12.03 14.30
CA PRO A 384 -1.15 -10.90 14.64
C PRO A 384 -1.44 -10.04 13.41
N PRO A 385 -2.71 -9.83 13.02
CA PRO A 385 -3.03 -8.94 11.90
C PRO A 385 -2.67 -7.48 12.22
N LEU A 386 -2.54 -6.66 11.18
CA LEU A 386 -2.50 -5.22 11.35
C LEU A 386 -3.84 -4.72 11.91
N ASP A 387 -3.76 -3.76 12.81
CA ASP A 387 -4.93 -3.09 13.39
C ASP A 387 -5.19 -1.79 12.61
N THR A 388 -5.67 -1.93 11.38
CA THR A 388 -5.95 -0.81 10.48
C THR A 388 -6.97 -1.16 9.41
N LEU A 389 -7.84 -0.21 9.08
CA LEU A 389 -8.81 -0.37 8.00
C LEU A 389 -8.12 -0.48 6.62
N LEU A 390 -7.01 0.22 6.43
CA LEU A 390 -6.41 0.39 5.10
C LEU A 390 -5.49 -0.76 4.72
N GLY A 391 -4.57 -1.11 5.61
CA GLY A 391 -3.53 -2.10 5.35
C GLY A 391 -4.02 -3.53 5.55
N ASN A 392 -3.43 -4.45 4.79
CA ASN A 392 -3.64 -5.87 4.96
C ASN A 392 -2.28 -6.57 5.04
N SER A 393 -1.91 -7.01 6.23
CA SER A 393 -0.69 -7.78 6.53
C SER A 393 -0.70 -8.21 8.01
N THR A 394 0.42 -8.76 8.49
CA THR A 394 0.64 -9.06 9.91
C THR A 394 1.54 -8.01 10.56
N ARG A 395 1.38 -7.79 11.88
CA ARG A 395 2.23 -6.86 12.65
C ARG A 395 3.63 -7.39 12.89
N ALA A 396 3.81 -8.70 12.85
CA ALA A 396 5.09 -9.38 13.02
C ALA A 396 5.12 -10.65 12.16
N MET A 397 6.31 -11.05 11.72
CA MET A 397 6.55 -12.26 10.94
C MET A 397 7.71 -13.06 11.56
N PRO A 398 7.50 -13.71 12.72
CA PRO A 398 8.54 -14.50 13.37
C PRO A 398 8.85 -15.76 12.56
N VAL A 399 10.11 -15.92 12.16
CA VAL A 399 10.60 -17.06 11.40
C VAL A 399 11.84 -17.67 12.06
N LEU A 400 12.08 -18.94 11.78
CA LEU A 400 13.37 -19.59 11.99
C LEU A 400 14.08 -19.64 10.64
N LEU A 401 15.20 -18.93 10.52
CA LEU A 401 15.92 -18.77 9.25
C LEU A 401 16.53 -20.10 8.77
N GLY A 402 17.01 -20.94 9.69
CA GLY A 402 17.83 -22.08 9.33
C GLY A 402 19.25 -21.67 8.91
N LEU A 403 19.97 -22.58 8.29
CA LEU A 403 21.33 -22.30 7.82
C LEU A 403 21.32 -21.52 6.50
N ARG A 404 22.16 -20.49 6.43
CA ARG A 404 22.41 -19.76 5.18
C ARG A 404 23.13 -20.66 4.17
N THR A 405 22.64 -20.68 2.94
CA THR A 405 23.38 -21.25 1.81
C THR A 405 24.40 -20.24 1.28
N ARG A 406 25.55 -20.75 0.78
CA ARG A 406 26.63 -19.91 0.23
C ARG A 406 26.34 -19.49 -1.21
#